data_af027538f35846fcbdc7f4029019c108
#
_entry.id   af027538f35846fcbdc7f4029019c108
#
_cell.length_a   1.000
_cell.length_b   1.000
_cell.length_c   1.000
_cell.angle_alpha   90.00
_cell.angle_beta   90.00
_cell.angle_gamma   90.00
#
_symmetry.space_group_name_H-M   'P 1'
#
loop_
_entity.id
_entity.type
_entity.pdbx_description
1 polymer ?
#
loop_
_entity_poly.entity_id
_entity_poly.type
_entity_poly.pdbx_seq_one_letter_code
_entity_poly.pdbx_strand_id
1 'polypeptide(L)'
;MTATKTLAGKTTTNKTATGKTATEQTGARTEDAASLITDARDRIDALDDRIIGLVQERMAVSAVIQQSRIASGGRRVNLSREMDVLGHYRDALGKPGTALAMTLLELCRGRV
;
A
#
# COMPACT_ATOMS: atom_id res chain seq x y z
N MET A 1 8.21 -2.48 16.97
CA MET A 1 7.98 -2.64 16.59
C MET A 1 6.81 -2.71 16.22
N THR A 2 6.38 -2.61 15.85
CA THR A 2 5.31 -2.62 15.37
C THR A 2 4.62 -3.77 15.21
N ALA A 3 5.14 -4.65 14.95
CA ALA A 3 4.54 -5.82 14.74
C ALA A 3 3.64 -6.21 15.76
N THR A 4 3.96 -6.00 16.84
CA THR A 4 3.20 -6.46 17.82
C THR A 4 1.84 -6.03 17.84
N LYS A 5 1.58 -4.87 17.70
CA LYS A 5 0.32 -4.48 17.84
C LYS A 5 -0.58 -5.08 16.95
N THR A 6 -0.15 -5.43 15.92
CA THR A 6 -1.02 -5.93 15.07
C THR A 6 -1.59 -7.13 15.47
N LEU A 7 -0.96 -7.96 16.00
CA LEU A 7 -1.51 -9.14 16.22
C LEU A 7 -2.51 -9.08 17.19
N ALA A 8 -2.34 -8.50 18.05
CA ALA A 8 -3.21 -8.57 19.09
C ALA A 8 -4.56 -8.16 18.73
N GLY A 9 -4.75 -7.15 18.46
CA GLY A 9 -5.97 -6.65 18.29
C GLY A 9 -6.83 -7.23 17.40
N LYS A 10 -6.58 -7.24 16.25
CA LYS A 10 -7.43 -7.64 15.38
C LYS A 10 -7.76 -8.93 15.35
N THR A 11 -7.05 -9.67 15.77
CA THR A 11 -7.34 -10.94 15.60
C THR A 11 -8.38 -11.37 16.40
N THR A 12 -8.52 -11.03 17.42
CA THR A 12 -9.33 -11.66 18.19
C THR A 12 -10.66 -11.39 18.20
N THR A 13 -11.05 -10.57 18.47
CA THR A 13 -12.27 -10.32 18.72
C THR A 13 -13.31 -10.24 17.79
N ASN A 14 -13.19 -9.61 16.91
CA ASN A 14 -14.21 -9.40 16.07
C ASN A 14 -14.87 -10.44 15.43
N LYS A 15 -14.27 -11.43 15.12
CA LYS A 15 -14.84 -12.42 14.44
C LYS A 15 -16.02 -12.95 14.98
N THR A 16 -16.04 -13.18 16.13
CA THR A 16 -17.18 -13.85 16.65
C THR A 16 -18.31 -12.93 16.88
N ALA A 17 -18.05 -11.78 17.04
CA ALA A 17 -19.10 -10.87 17.39
C ALA A 17 -20.16 -10.70 16.36
N THR A 18 -19.88 -10.90 15.15
CA THR A 18 -20.88 -10.63 14.15
C THR A 18 -21.81 -11.76 13.94
N GLY A 19 -21.52 -12.89 14.40
CA GLY A 19 -22.40 -14.01 14.16
C GLY A 19 -22.26 -14.67 12.83
N LYS A 20 -21.35 -14.23 12.02
CA LYS A 20 -21.16 -14.88 10.74
C LYS A 20 -20.17 -16.00 10.83
N THR A 21 -20.39 -17.05 10.05
CA THR A 21 -19.46 -18.15 10.06
C THR A 21 -18.24 -17.80 9.24
N ALA A 22 -17.18 -18.54 9.41
CA ALA A 22 -15.98 -18.34 8.64
C ALA A 22 -16.22 -18.52 7.16
N THR A 23 -17.05 -19.47 6.79
CA THR A 23 -17.34 -19.70 5.38
C THR A 23 -18.12 -18.53 4.79
N GLU A 24 -19.03 -17.94 5.56
CA GLU A 24 -19.74 -16.79 5.06
C GLU A 24 -18.83 -15.59 4.87
N GLN A 25 -17.95 -15.35 5.81
CA GLN A 25 -17.07 -14.22 5.72
C GLN A 25 -16.04 -14.36 4.61
N THR A 26 -15.62 -15.58 4.32
CA THR A 26 -14.59 -15.78 3.30
C THR A 26 -15.17 -16.17 1.96
N GLY A 27 -16.43 -16.58 1.93
CA GLY A 27 -17.00 -17.10 0.69
C GLY A 27 -16.60 -18.53 0.39
N ALA A 28 -15.86 -19.17 1.28
CA ALA A 28 -15.42 -20.53 1.05
C ALA A 28 -16.54 -21.51 1.35
N ARG A 29 -16.44 -22.69 0.78
CA ARG A 29 -17.46 -23.68 1.00
C ARG A 29 -17.12 -24.69 2.07
N THR A 30 -15.88 -24.75 2.52
CA THR A 30 -15.47 -25.64 3.58
C THR A 30 -14.73 -24.87 4.64
N GLU A 31 -14.67 -25.45 5.82
CA GLU A 31 -13.96 -24.82 6.91
C GLU A 31 -12.47 -24.77 6.66
N ASP A 32 -11.92 -25.79 6.01
CA ASP A 32 -10.49 -25.78 5.71
C ASP A 32 -10.16 -24.65 4.76
N ALA A 33 -10.96 -24.48 3.72
CA ALA A 33 -10.74 -23.39 2.78
C ALA A 33 -10.92 -22.04 3.46
N ALA A 34 -11.90 -21.92 4.35
CA ALA A 34 -12.13 -20.67 5.06
C ALA A 34 -10.94 -20.34 5.95
N SER A 35 -10.35 -21.34 6.58
CA SER A 35 -9.19 -21.11 7.43
C SER A 35 -8.00 -20.64 6.62
N LEU A 36 -7.78 -21.24 5.46
CA LEU A 36 -6.71 -20.81 4.59
C LEU A 36 -6.90 -19.37 4.12
N ILE A 37 -8.13 -19.01 3.80
CA ILE A 37 -8.40 -17.66 3.35
C ILE A 37 -8.17 -16.65 4.48
N THR A 38 -8.60 -16.99 5.69
CA THR A 38 -8.40 -16.11 6.83
C THR A 38 -6.91 -15.88 7.07
N ASP A 39 -6.12 -16.95 7.04
CA ASP A 39 -4.69 -16.84 7.23
C ASP A 39 -4.05 -16.00 6.13
N ALA A 40 -4.48 -16.22 4.90
CA ALA A 40 -3.94 -15.46 3.78
C ALA A 40 -4.31 -13.98 3.88
N ARG A 41 -5.51 -13.68 4.34
CA ARG A 41 -5.92 -12.28 4.53
C ARG A 41 -5.11 -11.60 5.61
N ASP A 42 -4.75 -12.32 6.66
CA ASP A 42 -3.89 -11.75 7.68
C ASP A 42 -2.54 -11.36 7.08
N ARG A 43 -2.02 -12.20 6.18
CA ARG A 43 -0.78 -11.88 5.52
C ARG A 43 -0.92 -10.69 4.59
N ILE A 44 -2.05 -10.58 3.91
CA ILE A 44 -2.30 -9.43 3.04
C ILE A 44 -2.38 -8.16 3.87
N ASP A 45 -3.04 -8.22 5.02
CA ASP A 45 -3.13 -7.04 5.89
C ASP A 45 -1.74 -6.58 6.32
N ALA A 46 -0.87 -7.51 6.65
CA ALA A 46 0.48 -7.16 7.02
C ALA A 46 1.24 -6.56 5.84
N LEU A 47 1.02 -7.09 4.64
CA LEU A 47 1.64 -6.53 3.44
C LEU A 47 1.10 -5.13 3.16
N ASP A 48 -0.19 -4.93 3.37
CA ASP A 48 -0.77 -3.59 3.16
C ASP A 48 -0.15 -2.57 4.12
N ASP A 49 0.08 -2.96 5.36
CA ASP A 49 0.74 -2.07 6.30
C ASP A 49 2.13 -1.70 5.80
N ARG A 50 2.85 -2.67 5.22
CA ARG A 50 4.16 -2.39 4.66
C ARG A 50 4.08 -1.51 3.43
N ILE A 51 3.08 -1.74 2.59
CA ILE A 51 2.89 -0.91 1.40
C ILE A 51 2.62 0.53 1.81
N ILE A 52 1.74 0.72 2.78
CA ILE A 52 1.44 2.06 3.27
C ILE A 52 2.69 2.72 3.83
N GLY A 53 3.46 1.98 4.63
CA GLY A 53 4.69 2.52 5.19
C GLY A 53 5.70 2.90 4.11
N LEU A 54 5.79 2.09 3.05
CA LEU A 54 6.71 2.40 1.95
C LEU A 54 6.24 3.61 1.16
N VAL A 55 4.94 3.75 0.98
CA VAL A 55 4.41 4.95 0.32
C VAL A 55 4.74 6.19 1.15
N GLN A 56 4.57 6.11 2.46
CA GLN A 56 4.90 7.24 3.33
C GLN A 56 6.39 7.58 3.28
N GLU A 57 7.22 6.56 3.24
CA GLU A 57 8.65 6.77 3.14
C GLU A 57 9.01 7.41 1.80
N ARG A 58 8.39 6.95 0.73
CA ARG A 58 8.63 7.53 -0.58
C ARG A 58 8.22 9.00 -0.61
N MET A 59 7.11 9.34 0.03
CA MET A 59 6.66 10.72 0.13
C MET A 59 7.69 11.57 0.88
N ALA A 60 8.23 11.03 1.97
CA ALA A 60 9.21 11.77 2.76
C ALA A 60 10.50 12.01 1.99
N VAL A 61 10.98 11.01 1.27
CA VAL A 61 12.19 11.15 0.46
C VAL A 61 11.94 12.14 -0.67
N SER A 62 10.76 12.05 -1.27
CA SER A 62 10.42 12.97 -2.35
C SER A 62 10.37 14.41 -1.87
N ALA A 63 9.94 14.63 -0.64
CA ALA A 63 9.89 15.96 -0.08
C ALA A 63 11.30 16.57 0.03
N VAL A 64 12.28 15.74 0.36
CA VAL A 64 13.66 16.21 0.42
C VAL A 64 14.12 16.67 -0.97
N ILE A 65 13.79 15.89 -1.99
CA ILE A 65 14.16 16.24 -3.36
C ILE A 65 13.49 17.55 -3.76
N GLN A 66 12.21 17.69 -3.45
CA GLN A 66 11.48 18.89 -3.79
C GLN A 66 12.09 20.13 -3.13
N GLN A 67 12.42 20.01 -1.85
CA GLN A 67 13.01 21.13 -1.14
C GLN A 67 14.35 21.53 -1.74
N SER A 68 15.14 20.55 -2.14
CA SER A 68 16.44 20.81 -2.73
C SER A 68 16.29 21.52 -4.07
N ARG A 69 15.32 21.10 -4.87
CA ARG A 69 15.08 21.76 -6.14
C ARG A 69 14.64 23.19 -5.96
N ILE A 70 13.68 23.39 -5.07
CA ILE A 70 13.13 24.72 -4.84
C ILE A 70 14.21 25.65 -4.27
N ALA A 71 15.00 25.14 -3.33
CA ALA A 71 16.05 25.94 -2.73
C ALA A 71 17.11 26.34 -3.74
N SER A 72 17.30 25.53 -4.78
CA SER A 72 18.28 25.85 -5.81
C SER A 72 17.70 26.67 -6.95
N GLY A 73 16.41 27.00 -6.88
CA GLY A 73 15.76 27.74 -7.96
C GLY A 73 15.24 26.86 -9.07
N GLY A 74 15.20 25.56 -8.86
CA GLY A 74 14.78 24.65 -9.89
C GLY A 74 13.28 24.43 -9.93
N ARG A 75 12.87 23.57 -10.82
CA ARG A 75 11.47 23.28 -11.01
C ARG A 75 10.97 22.24 -10.03
N ARG A 76 9.67 22.31 -9.75
CA ARG A 76 9.07 21.37 -8.86
C ARG A 76 8.89 19.99 -9.50
N VAL A 77 8.70 19.92 -10.78
CA VAL A 77 8.42 18.68 -11.48
C VAL A 77 9.48 18.40 -12.53
N ASN A 78 9.89 17.14 -12.61
CA ASN A 78 10.79 16.69 -13.64
C ASN A 78 10.03 15.68 -14.49
N LEU A 79 9.52 16.12 -15.63
CA LEU A 79 8.66 15.27 -16.45
C LEU A 79 9.37 14.04 -16.98
N SER A 80 10.64 14.18 -17.34
CA SER A 80 11.38 13.04 -17.85
C SER A 80 11.47 11.94 -16.79
N ARG A 81 11.73 12.33 -15.57
CA ARG A 81 11.79 11.37 -14.47
C ARG A 81 10.44 10.72 -14.23
N GLU A 82 9.36 11.51 -14.32
CA GLU A 82 8.03 10.95 -14.10
C GLU A 82 7.68 9.92 -15.17
N MET A 83 8.07 10.16 -16.40
CA MET A 83 7.83 9.19 -17.46
C MET A 83 8.60 7.89 -17.19
N ASP A 84 9.81 7.99 -16.67
CA ASP A 84 10.58 6.81 -16.31
C ASP A 84 9.88 6.01 -15.23
N VAL A 85 9.32 6.69 -14.25
CA VAL A 85 8.63 6.00 -13.17
C VAL A 85 7.38 5.28 -13.68
N LEU A 86 6.62 5.95 -14.54
CA LEU A 86 5.43 5.33 -15.12
C LEU A 86 5.80 4.06 -15.90
N GLY A 87 6.85 4.14 -16.67
CA GLY A 87 7.30 2.98 -17.45
C GLY A 87 7.78 1.85 -16.56
N HIS A 88 8.45 2.18 -15.49
CA HIS A 88 8.95 1.18 -14.57
C HIS A 88 7.80 0.39 -13.94
N TYR A 89 6.77 1.09 -13.48
CA TYR A 89 5.63 0.42 -12.88
C TYR A 89 4.82 -0.35 -13.92
N ARG A 90 4.72 0.19 -15.13
CA ARG A 90 4.00 -0.50 -16.17
C ARG A 90 4.70 -1.80 -16.56
N ASP A 91 6.01 -1.77 -16.67
CA ASP A 91 6.76 -2.96 -17.04
C ASP A 91 6.62 -4.05 -15.98
N ALA A 92 6.54 -3.66 -14.71
CA ALA A 92 6.44 -4.63 -13.64
C ALA A 92 5.02 -5.13 -13.41
N LEU A 93 4.04 -4.27 -13.54
CA LEU A 93 2.68 -4.60 -13.14
C LEU A 93 1.63 -4.52 -14.24
N GLY A 94 2.06 -4.16 -15.44
CA GLY A 94 1.14 -4.00 -16.54
C GLY A 94 0.42 -2.68 -16.50
N LYS A 95 -0.65 -2.59 -17.23
CA LYS A 95 -1.40 -1.36 -17.37
C LYS A 95 -1.87 -0.77 -16.04
N PRO A 96 -2.38 -1.57 -15.10
CA PRO A 96 -2.77 -0.99 -13.81
C PRO A 96 -1.58 -0.38 -13.06
N GLY A 97 -0.36 -0.84 -13.36
CA GLY A 97 0.82 -0.26 -12.75
C GLY A 97 1.01 1.20 -13.10
N THR A 98 0.64 1.58 -14.32
CA THR A 98 0.71 2.98 -14.71
C THR A 98 -0.20 3.83 -13.85
N ALA A 99 -1.42 3.37 -13.61
CA ALA A 99 -2.36 4.11 -12.78
C ALA A 99 -1.85 4.22 -11.35
N LEU A 100 -1.29 3.15 -10.83
CA LEU A 100 -0.72 3.18 -9.50
C LEU A 100 0.43 4.18 -9.41
N ALA A 101 1.31 4.18 -10.40
CA ALA A 101 2.42 5.11 -10.42
C ALA A 101 1.95 6.56 -10.47
N MET A 102 0.90 6.82 -11.23
CA MET A 102 0.35 8.18 -11.29
C MET A 102 -0.13 8.64 -9.93
N THR A 103 -0.78 7.75 -9.18
CA THR A 103 -1.23 8.08 -7.84
C THR A 103 -0.04 8.33 -6.92
N LEU A 104 0.98 7.49 -7.01
CA LEU A 104 2.16 7.68 -6.18
C LEU A 104 2.87 8.99 -6.50
N LEU A 105 2.97 9.32 -7.77
CA LEU A 105 3.60 10.58 -8.16
C LEU A 105 2.80 11.76 -7.62
N GLU A 106 1.49 11.66 -7.66
CA GLU A 106 0.63 12.71 -7.15
C GLU A 106 0.82 12.88 -5.64
N LEU A 107 0.83 11.79 -4.91
CA LEU A 107 1.04 11.84 -3.46
C LEU A 107 2.40 12.43 -3.12
N CYS A 108 3.41 12.13 -3.93
CA CYS A 108 4.76 12.57 -3.65
C CYS A 108 5.08 13.98 -4.10
N ARG A 109 4.22 14.58 -4.94
CA ARG A 109 4.45 15.97 -5.32
C ARG A 109 4.21 16.90 -4.16
N GLY A 110 3.44 16.48 -3.21
CA GLY A 110 3.09 17.32 -2.09
C GLY A 110 1.98 18.26 -2.46
N ARG A 111 1.52 18.98 -1.48
CA ARG A 111 0.47 19.90 -1.73
C ARG A 111 1.06 21.18 -2.11
N VAL A 112 0.36 21.84 -2.89
CA VAL A 112 0.90 23.09 -3.33
C VAL A 112 0.46 24.20 -2.49
#